data_8a49eb5486743ba7d7e6dc1c3f61619f
#
_entry.id   8a49eb5486743ba7d7e6dc1c3f61619f
#
_cell.length_a   1.000
_cell.length_b   1.000
_cell.length_c   1.000
_cell.angle_alpha   90.00
_cell.angle_beta   90.00
_cell.angle_gamma   90.00
#
_symmetry.space_group_name_H-M   'P 1'
#
loop_
_entity.id
_entity.type
_entity.pdbx_description
1 polymer ?
#
loop_
_entity_poly.entity_id
_entity_poly.type
_entity_poly.pdbx_seq_one_letter_code
_entity_poly.pdbx_strand_id
1 'polypeptide(L)'
;MADRASRGYRLVQWTGPTPPRWRAELAPLIAAMSTDAPTGDFTVEPRHWDADRVAERDAAAVASGVRSVVTAAQAADGHLVAYTDAATCVVKDGFAIQGDTLVARAHRGRRLGLRIKLANLELLVREHPEVRAIDTFNADDNHWMIAVNEAMGFVPIENVEDWELDLTPDQAGTTAAISAAASGP
;
A
#
# COMPACT_ATOMS: atom_id res chain seq x y z
N MET A 1 -19.70 -8.66 12.97
CA MET A 1 -19.14 -10.04 12.81
C MET A 1 -17.60 -10.10 12.73
N ALA A 2 -16.89 -9.00 12.44
CA ALA A 2 -15.41 -8.95 12.41
C ALA A 2 -14.75 -9.12 13.80
N ASP A 3 -15.49 -8.89 14.87
CA ASP A 3 -14.96 -8.67 16.21
C ASP A 3 -14.47 -9.95 16.96
N ARG A 4 -14.97 -11.13 16.63
CA ARG A 4 -14.55 -12.38 17.32
C ARG A 4 -13.23 -12.96 16.81
N ALA A 5 -12.97 -12.92 15.52
CA ALA A 5 -11.78 -13.53 14.91
C ALA A 5 -10.50 -12.72 15.17
N SER A 6 -10.63 -11.42 15.42
CA SER A 6 -9.53 -10.49 15.68
C SER A 6 -9.36 -10.13 17.16
N ARG A 7 -9.99 -10.88 18.08
CA ARG A 7 -9.74 -10.75 19.53
C ARG A 7 -8.28 -11.09 19.85
N GLY A 8 -7.63 -10.25 20.65
CA GLY A 8 -6.21 -10.38 21.00
C GLY A 8 -5.28 -9.43 20.22
N TYR A 9 -5.83 -8.62 19.31
CA TYR A 9 -5.06 -7.58 18.63
C TYR A 9 -5.56 -6.19 19.04
N ARG A 10 -4.62 -5.32 19.39
CA ARG A 10 -4.88 -3.92 19.66
C ARG A 10 -4.63 -3.10 18.38
N LEU A 11 -5.55 -2.23 18.00
CA LEU A 11 -5.30 -1.27 16.94
C LEU A 11 -4.51 -0.07 17.50
N VAL A 12 -3.51 0.34 16.75
CA VAL A 12 -2.74 1.56 16.97
C VAL A 12 -2.87 2.42 15.72
N GLN A 13 -3.07 3.73 15.91
CA GLN A 13 -3.34 4.66 14.84
C GLN A 13 -2.48 5.91 14.98
N TRP A 14 -2.11 6.51 13.85
CA TRP A 14 -1.44 7.80 13.81
C TRP A 14 -1.72 8.51 12.48
N THR A 15 -1.47 9.82 12.49
CA THR A 15 -1.53 10.70 11.32
C THR A 15 -0.14 11.24 11.04
N GLY A 16 0.18 11.45 9.75
CA GLY A 16 1.50 11.93 9.34
C GLY A 16 2.62 10.93 9.59
N PRO A 17 3.83 11.39 9.95
CA PRO A 17 5.01 10.54 10.09
C PRO A 17 4.85 9.45 11.15
N THR A 18 5.42 8.28 10.85
CA THR A 18 5.44 7.15 11.78
C THR A 18 6.14 7.52 13.09
N PRO A 19 5.49 7.38 14.24
CA PRO A 19 6.10 7.63 15.54
C PRO A 19 7.40 6.81 15.70
N PRO A 20 8.49 7.38 16.27
CA PRO A 20 9.78 6.70 16.39
C PRO A 20 9.71 5.29 16.96
N ARG A 21 8.84 5.07 17.95
CA ARG A 21 8.63 3.76 18.58
C ARG A 21 8.11 2.67 17.63
N TRP A 22 7.47 3.04 16.52
CA TRP A 22 6.87 2.11 15.57
C TRP A 22 7.68 1.90 14.29
N ARG A 23 8.72 2.71 14.04
CA ARG A 23 9.50 2.65 12.79
C ARG A 23 10.17 1.29 12.60
N ALA A 24 10.84 0.79 13.63
CA ALA A 24 11.50 -0.51 13.59
C ALA A 24 10.51 -1.68 13.46
N GLU A 25 9.30 -1.54 14.02
CA GLU A 25 8.24 -2.53 13.94
C GLU A 25 7.52 -2.51 12.57
N LEU A 26 7.39 -1.33 11.96
CA LEU A 26 6.73 -1.16 10.68
C LEU A 26 7.62 -1.56 9.50
N ALA A 27 8.94 -1.35 9.61
CA ALA A 27 9.90 -1.63 8.54
C ALA A 27 9.81 -3.05 7.95
N PRO A 28 9.77 -4.13 8.74
CA PRO A 28 9.66 -5.48 8.19
C PRO A 28 8.31 -5.74 7.51
N LEU A 29 7.23 -5.06 7.93
CA LEU A 29 5.93 -5.17 7.27
C LEU A 29 5.95 -4.47 5.90
N ILE A 30 6.59 -3.32 5.79
CA ILE A 30 6.76 -2.64 4.50
C ILE A 30 7.67 -3.47 3.58
N ALA A 31 8.76 -4.04 4.10
CA ALA A 31 9.62 -4.91 3.32
C ALA A 31 8.86 -6.11 2.73
N ALA A 32 7.96 -6.70 3.53
CA ALA A 32 7.16 -7.84 3.12
C ALA A 32 6.14 -7.50 2.01
N MET A 33 5.76 -6.25 1.80
CA MET A 33 4.90 -5.86 0.67
C MET A 33 5.52 -6.21 -0.68
N SER A 34 6.85 -6.04 -0.83
CA SER A 34 7.55 -6.35 -2.08
C SER A 34 7.64 -7.85 -2.40
N THR A 35 7.39 -8.73 -1.42
CA THR A 35 7.52 -10.19 -1.57
C THR A 35 6.22 -10.96 -1.37
N ASP A 36 5.26 -10.36 -0.67
CA ASP A 36 4.02 -11.02 -0.24
C ASP A 36 2.78 -10.54 -1.01
N ALA A 37 2.85 -9.36 -1.64
CA ALA A 37 1.81 -8.89 -2.54
C ALA A 37 2.00 -9.49 -3.93
N PRO A 38 0.92 -9.92 -4.61
CA PRO A 38 1.00 -10.25 -6.02
C PRO A 38 1.47 -9.02 -6.81
N THR A 39 2.53 -9.19 -7.60
CA THR A 39 3.13 -8.13 -8.43
C THR A 39 2.92 -8.37 -9.92
N GLY A 40 2.08 -9.35 -10.28
CA GLY A 40 2.00 -9.81 -11.67
C GLY A 40 3.36 -10.35 -12.14
N ASP A 41 3.72 -10.05 -13.38
CA ASP A 41 5.00 -10.48 -13.97
C ASP A 41 6.17 -9.53 -13.66
N PHE A 42 5.96 -8.47 -12.84
CA PHE A 42 7.03 -7.55 -12.47
C PHE A 42 8.04 -8.18 -11.53
N THR A 43 9.32 -8.11 -11.90
CA THR A 43 10.43 -8.48 -11.03
C THR A 43 10.67 -7.37 -10.01
N VAL A 44 10.18 -7.53 -8.79
CA VAL A 44 10.43 -6.59 -7.70
C VAL A 44 11.62 -7.06 -6.89
N GLU A 45 12.71 -6.30 -6.90
CA GLU A 45 13.84 -6.58 -6.02
C GLU A 45 13.46 -6.31 -4.56
N PRO A 46 13.79 -7.23 -3.63
CA PRO A 46 13.56 -7.01 -2.21
C PRO A 46 14.30 -5.76 -1.75
N ARG A 47 13.57 -4.76 -1.28
CA ARG A 47 14.17 -3.54 -0.72
C ARG A 47 14.41 -3.74 0.77
N HIS A 48 15.63 -3.43 1.20
CA HIS A 48 15.94 -3.38 2.63
C HIS A 48 15.17 -2.21 3.27
N TRP A 49 14.47 -2.50 4.37
CA TRP A 49 13.77 -1.50 5.17
C TRP A 49 14.24 -1.57 6.62
N ASP A 50 14.49 -0.40 7.20
CA ASP A 50 14.81 -0.18 8.60
C ASP A 50 14.10 1.07 9.13
N ALA A 51 14.33 1.40 10.39
CA ALA A 51 13.67 2.54 11.04
C ALA A 51 14.04 3.89 10.40
N ASP A 52 15.26 4.04 9.90
CA ASP A 52 15.74 5.28 9.29
C ASP A 52 15.10 5.47 7.92
N ARG A 53 15.02 4.43 7.12
CA ARG A 53 14.36 4.46 5.82
C ARG A 53 12.85 4.72 5.94
N VAL A 54 12.19 4.23 6.98
CA VAL A 54 10.80 4.60 7.28
C VAL A 54 10.70 6.11 7.56
N ALA A 55 11.64 6.65 8.35
CA ALA A 55 11.66 8.08 8.66
C ALA A 55 11.93 8.95 7.42
N GLU A 56 12.84 8.53 6.53
CA GLU A 56 13.14 9.22 5.27
C GLU A 56 11.93 9.24 4.33
N ARG A 57 11.26 8.09 4.16
CA ARG A 57 10.01 7.99 3.37
C ARG A 57 8.94 8.95 3.90
N ASP A 58 8.74 8.95 5.21
CA ASP A 58 7.73 9.79 5.84
C ASP A 58 8.09 11.29 5.71
N ALA A 59 9.35 11.65 5.82
CA ALA A 59 9.83 13.01 5.61
C ALA A 59 9.61 13.49 4.18
N ALA A 60 9.89 12.63 3.19
CA ALA A 60 9.64 12.92 1.78
C ALA A 60 8.14 13.12 1.50
N ALA A 61 7.27 12.30 2.08
CA ALA A 61 5.82 12.46 1.96
C ALA A 61 5.34 13.81 2.52
N VAL A 62 5.81 14.19 3.70
CA VAL A 62 5.49 15.50 4.32
C VAL A 62 5.99 16.65 3.45
N ALA A 63 7.23 16.57 2.94
CA ALA A 63 7.79 17.60 2.05
C ALA A 63 6.99 17.77 0.74
N SER A 64 6.34 16.69 0.28
CA SER A 64 5.46 16.68 -0.89
C SER A 64 4.02 17.12 -0.57
N GLY A 65 3.72 17.53 0.67
CA GLY A 65 2.38 17.94 1.09
C GLY A 65 1.40 16.79 1.31
N VAL A 66 1.86 15.54 1.30
CA VAL A 66 1.03 14.36 1.55
C VAL A 66 0.64 14.29 3.02
N ARG A 67 -0.65 14.13 3.30
CA ARG A 67 -1.18 13.91 4.65
C ARG A 67 -1.69 12.48 4.75
N SER A 68 -0.99 11.66 5.51
CA SER A 68 -1.29 10.24 5.66
C SER A 68 -1.98 9.91 6.97
N VAL A 69 -2.75 8.85 6.95
CA VAL A 69 -3.33 8.19 8.11
C VAL A 69 -2.95 6.72 8.07
N VAL A 70 -2.59 6.17 9.21
CA VAL A 70 -2.12 4.78 9.32
C VAL A 70 -2.83 4.07 10.46
N THR A 71 -3.25 2.86 10.21
CA THR A 71 -3.76 1.94 11.24
C THR A 71 -2.96 0.65 11.20
N ALA A 72 -2.41 0.25 12.34
CA ALA A 72 -1.72 -1.01 12.50
C ALA A 72 -2.37 -1.89 13.58
N ALA A 73 -2.20 -3.20 13.46
CA ALA A 73 -2.60 -4.16 14.47
C ALA A 73 -1.38 -4.64 15.25
N GLN A 74 -1.44 -4.50 16.58
CA GLN A 74 -0.43 -4.97 17.51
C GLN A 74 -0.91 -6.29 18.13
N ALA A 75 -0.08 -7.32 18.12
CA ALA A 75 -0.31 -8.60 18.79
C ALA A 75 -0.03 -8.49 20.30
N ALA A 76 -0.35 -9.54 21.04
CA ALA A 76 -0.20 -9.57 22.50
C ALA A 76 1.25 -9.48 22.98
N ASP A 77 2.20 -9.88 22.14
CA ASP A 77 3.65 -9.79 22.39
C ASP A 77 4.22 -8.37 22.18
N GLY A 78 3.38 -7.44 21.70
CA GLY A 78 3.74 -6.05 21.49
C GLY A 78 4.20 -5.70 20.07
N HIS A 79 4.39 -6.70 19.19
CA HIS A 79 4.83 -6.49 17.80
C HIS A 79 3.69 -6.05 16.89
N LEU A 80 4.00 -5.22 15.88
CA LEU A 80 3.07 -4.93 14.81
C LEU A 80 3.01 -6.11 13.83
N VAL A 81 1.80 -6.57 13.52
CA VAL A 81 1.58 -7.75 12.68
C VAL A 81 0.72 -7.49 11.45
N ALA A 82 0.19 -6.29 11.35
CA ALA A 82 -0.53 -5.82 10.17
C ALA A 82 -0.52 -4.29 10.15
N TYR A 83 -0.60 -3.70 8.96
CA TYR A 83 -0.80 -2.26 8.80
C TYR A 83 -1.58 -1.97 7.52
N THR A 84 -2.17 -0.80 7.48
CA THR A 84 -2.73 -0.18 6.29
C THR A 84 -2.55 1.33 6.38
N ASP A 85 -2.38 1.98 5.25
CA ASP A 85 -2.28 3.43 5.16
C ASP A 85 -3.21 3.99 4.09
N ALA A 86 -3.55 5.24 4.23
CA ALA A 86 -4.20 6.05 3.21
C ALA A 86 -3.66 7.48 3.30
N ALA A 87 -3.69 8.20 2.18
CA ALA A 87 -3.17 9.56 2.12
C ALA A 87 -4.06 10.46 1.27
N THR A 88 -4.12 11.76 1.60
CA THR A 88 -4.80 12.75 0.74
C THR A 88 -4.05 12.89 -0.58
N CYS A 89 -4.82 13.01 -1.68
CA CYS A 89 -4.25 13.27 -3.00
C CYS A 89 -3.91 14.76 -3.11
N VAL A 90 -2.63 15.09 -3.37
CA VAL A 90 -2.17 16.49 -3.49
C VAL A 90 -2.53 17.14 -4.83
N VAL A 91 -2.85 16.33 -5.84
CA VAL A 91 -3.19 16.81 -7.19
C VAL A 91 -4.70 16.82 -7.46
N LYS A 92 -5.50 16.26 -6.57
CA LYS A 92 -6.96 16.17 -6.72
C LYS A 92 -7.65 16.40 -5.39
N ASP A 93 -8.19 17.60 -5.22
CA ASP A 93 -8.88 17.98 -4.00
C ASP A 93 -10.08 17.07 -3.69
N GLY A 94 -10.23 16.75 -2.41
CA GLY A 94 -11.31 15.89 -1.94
C GLY A 94 -11.14 14.40 -2.25
N PHE A 95 -9.95 14.00 -2.71
CA PHE A 95 -9.61 12.60 -2.93
C PHE A 95 -8.50 12.12 -2.00
N ALA A 96 -8.54 10.83 -1.70
CA ALA A 96 -7.47 10.12 -1.02
C ALA A 96 -7.08 8.88 -1.84
N ILE A 97 -5.89 8.39 -1.60
CA ILE A 97 -5.39 7.13 -2.14
C ILE A 97 -5.25 6.17 -0.98
N GLN A 98 -5.86 5.01 -1.09
CA GLN A 98 -5.58 3.88 -0.22
C GLN A 98 -4.25 3.28 -0.65
N GLY A 99 -3.29 3.31 0.23
CA GLY A 99 -1.98 2.71 0.03
C GLY A 99 -1.94 1.22 0.39
N ASP A 100 -0.85 0.85 1.02
CA ASP A 100 -0.56 -0.52 1.40
C ASP A 100 -1.59 -1.12 2.37
N THR A 101 -1.78 -2.43 2.26
CA THR A 101 -2.46 -3.23 3.28
C THR A 101 -1.77 -4.58 3.38
N LEU A 102 -1.09 -4.81 4.49
CA LEU A 102 -0.40 -6.07 4.76
C LEU A 102 -0.86 -6.69 6.08
N VAL A 103 -1.01 -8.00 6.07
CA VAL A 103 -1.13 -8.84 7.27
C VAL A 103 -0.02 -9.88 7.21
N ALA A 104 0.85 -9.90 8.22
CA ALA A 104 1.92 -10.89 8.33
C ALA A 104 1.36 -12.32 8.24
N ARG A 105 2.04 -13.22 7.54
CA ARG A 105 1.55 -14.57 7.16
C ARG A 105 0.99 -15.35 8.35
N ALA A 106 1.67 -15.32 9.49
CA ALA A 106 1.25 -16.02 10.72
C ALA A 106 -0.07 -15.50 11.31
N HIS A 107 -0.54 -14.33 10.88
CA HIS A 107 -1.72 -13.64 11.40
C HIS A 107 -2.86 -13.54 10.40
N ARG A 108 -2.71 -14.11 9.19
CA ARG A 108 -3.75 -14.15 8.14
C ARG A 108 -4.93 -15.04 8.54
N GLY A 109 -6.05 -14.95 7.82
CA GLY A 109 -7.26 -15.72 8.07
C GLY A 109 -8.10 -15.23 9.27
N ARG A 110 -7.70 -14.12 9.93
CA ARG A 110 -8.35 -13.55 11.11
C ARG A 110 -9.11 -12.25 10.84
N ARG A 111 -9.36 -11.94 9.58
CA ARG A 111 -10.04 -10.71 9.11
C ARG A 111 -9.34 -9.41 9.54
N LEU A 112 -8.04 -9.47 9.86
CA LEU A 112 -7.29 -8.29 10.28
C LEU A 112 -7.22 -7.24 9.17
N GLY A 113 -7.01 -7.64 7.91
CA GLY A 113 -6.96 -6.72 6.79
C GLY A 113 -8.22 -5.84 6.70
N LEU A 114 -9.40 -6.45 6.71
CA LEU A 114 -10.67 -5.71 6.71
C LEU A 114 -10.81 -4.81 7.95
N ARG A 115 -10.45 -5.33 9.14
CA ARG A 115 -10.57 -4.57 10.38
C ARG A 115 -9.69 -3.31 10.40
N ILE A 116 -8.42 -3.43 10.00
CA ILE A 116 -7.52 -2.27 9.98
C ILE A 116 -7.93 -1.27 8.90
N LYS A 117 -8.39 -1.73 7.71
CA LYS A 117 -8.88 -0.85 6.65
C LYS A 117 -10.12 -0.06 7.08
N LEU A 118 -11.10 -0.70 7.71
CA LEU A 118 -12.29 -0.01 8.24
C LEU A 118 -11.91 1.03 9.28
N ALA A 119 -11.06 0.68 10.24
CA ALA A 119 -10.60 1.62 11.25
C ALA A 119 -9.76 2.77 10.67
N ASN A 120 -9.00 2.50 9.59
CA ASN A 120 -8.24 3.54 8.88
C ASN A 120 -9.15 4.47 8.08
N LEU A 121 -10.21 3.94 7.49
CA LEU A 121 -11.22 4.76 6.80
C LEU A 121 -11.95 5.68 7.79
N GLU A 122 -12.32 5.19 8.98
CA GLU A 122 -12.89 6.00 10.05
C GLU A 122 -11.91 7.10 10.48
N LEU A 123 -10.62 6.78 10.60
CA LEU A 123 -9.57 7.76 10.90
C LEU A 123 -9.45 8.81 9.79
N LEU A 124 -9.41 8.38 8.53
CA LEU A 124 -9.31 9.28 7.38
C LEU A 124 -10.46 10.29 7.34
N VAL A 125 -11.70 9.82 7.45
CA VAL A 125 -12.90 10.69 7.42
C VAL A 125 -12.93 11.68 8.59
N ARG A 126 -12.43 11.28 9.76
CA ARG A 126 -12.36 12.14 10.93
C ARG A 126 -11.30 13.23 10.79
N GLU A 127 -10.11 12.87 10.31
CA GLU A 127 -8.96 13.79 10.21
C GLU A 127 -9.01 14.65 8.94
N HIS A 128 -9.70 14.17 7.89
CA HIS A 128 -9.79 14.76 6.56
C HIS A 128 -11.25 14.81 6.09
N PRO A 129 -12.12 15.60 6.73
CA PRO A 129 -13.55 15.66 6.39
C PRO A 129 -13.82 16.22 4.98
N GLU A 130 -12.83 16.84 4.35
CA GLU A 130 -12.89 17.26 2.95
C GLU A 130 -12.82 16.10 1.94
N VAL A 131 -12.32 14.93 2.33
CA VAL A 131 -12.23 13.76 1.46
C VAL A 131 -13.62 13.19 1.18
N ARG A 132 -13.92 13.03 -0.11
CA ARG A 132 -15.21 12.54 -0.63
C ARG A 132 -15.11 11.22 -1.37
N ALA A 133 -13.91 10.88 -1.83
CA ALA A 133 -13.65 9.62 -2.51
C ALA A 133 -12.25 9.11 -2.17
N ILE A 134 -12.09 7.79 -2.21
CA ILE A 134 -10.82 7.11 -2.00
C ILE A 134 -10.62 6.09 -3.11
N ASP A 135 -9.50 6.22 -3.82
CA ASP A 135 -9.11 5.32 -4.89
C ASP A 135 -8.10 4.29 -4.38
N THR A 136 -8.09 3.11 -4.98
CA THR A 136 -7.11 2.05 -4.69
C THR A 136 -6.77 1.28 -5.95
N PHE A 137 -5.59 0.68 -6.00
CA PHE A 137 -5.13 -0.15 -7.10
C PHE A 137 -4.86 -1.58 -6.59
N ASN A 138 -5.21 -2.57 -7.39
CA ASN A 138 -4.93 -3.97 -7.09
C ASN A 138 -4.53 -4.68 -8.38
N ALA A 139 -3.60 -5.62 -8.28
CA ALA A 139 -3.40 -6.59 -9.34
C ALA A 139 -4.64 -7.48 -9.48
N ASP A 140 -4.98 -7.87 -10.70
CA ASP A 140 -6.20 -8.65 -11.01
C ASP A 140 -6.22 -10.02 -10.34
N ASP A 141 -5.05 -10.60 -10.06
CA ASP A 141 -4.88 -11.87 -9.37
C ASP A 141 -4.94 -11.74 -7.83
N ASN A 142 -5.00 -10.52 -7.28
CA ASN A 142 -5.11 -10.29 -5.85
C ASN A 142 -6.54 -10.44 -5.34
N HIS A 143 -7.14 -11.61 -5.55
CA HIS A 143 -8.53 -11.90 -5.19
C HIS A 143 -8.86 -11.64 -3.72
N TRP A 144 -7.87 -11.79 -2.82
CA TRP A 144 -8.06 -11.54 -1.39
C TRP A 144 -8.29 -10.06 -1.09
N MET A 145 -7.51 -9.17 -1.70
CA MET A 145 -7.67 -7.73 -1.48
C MET A 145 -8.89 -7.19 -2.21
N ILE A 146 -9.18 -7.70 -3.42
CA ILE A 146 -10.39 -7.38 -4.16
C ILE A 146 -11.63 -7.69 -3.29
N ALA A 147 -11.72 -8.89 -2.71
CA ALA A 147 -12.83 -9.25 -1.82
C ALA A 147 -12.94 -8.37 -0.57
N VAL A 148 -11.80 -7.90 -0.01
CA VAL A 148 -11.81 -6.95 1.11
C VAL A 148 -12.33 -5.59 0.67
N ASN A 149 -11.91 -5.09 -0.50
CA ASN A 149 -12.34 -3.81 -1.03
C ASN A 149 -13.85 -3.83 -1.38
N GLU A 150 -14.33 -4.86 -2.04
CA GLU A 150 -15.76 -5.06 -2.33
C GLU A 150 -16.60 -5.08 -1.04
N ALA A 151 -16.14 -5.79 0.00
CA ALA A 151 -16.80 -5.82 1.31
C ALA A 151 -16.85 -4.45 2.00
N MET A 152 -15.97 -3.51 1.63
CA MET A 152 -15.97 -2.11 2.08
C MET A 152 -16.81 -1.19 1.20
N GLY A 153 -17.31 -1.68 0.05
CA GLY A 153 -18.11 -0.90 -0.88
C GLY A 153 -17.30 -0.23 -2.00
N PHE A 154 -16.03 -0.59 -2.19
CA PHE A 154 -15.29 -0.17 -3.39
C PHE A 154 -15.90 -0.83 -4.63
N VAL A 155 -15.94 -0.09 -5.72
CA VAL A 155 -16.38 -0.56 -7.03
C VAL A 155 -15.28 -0.33 -8.06
N PRO A 156 -15.03 -1.26 -8.98
CA PRO A 156 -14.03 -1.06 -10.03
C PRO A 156 -14.47 0.09 -10.95
N ILE A 157 -13.53 0.98 -11.27
CA ILE A 157 -13.78 2.16 -12.11
C ILE A 157 -12.94 2.14 -13.39
N GLU A 158 -11.78 1.48 -13.38
CA GLU A 158 -10.83 1.45 -14.50
C GLU A 158 -9.95 0.19 -14.42
N ASN A 159 -9.50 -0.30 -15.57
CA ASN A 159 -8.42 -1.27 -15.69
C ASN A 159 -7.19 -0.58 -16.27
N VAL A 160 -6.03 -0.80 -15.66
CA VAL A 160 -4.75 -0.21 -16.06
C VAL A 160 -3.83 -1.33 -16.53
N GLU A 161 -3.19 -1.14 -17.69
CA GLU A 161 -2.14 -2.01 -18.20
C GLU A 161 -0.79 -1.32 -18.06
N ASP A 162 0.17 -2.00 -17.43
CA ASP A 162 1.55 -1.55 -17.35
C ASP A 162 2.38 -2.21 -18.47
N TRP A 163 3.24 -1.42 -19.12
CA TRP A 163 4.10 -1.87 -20.20
C TRP A 163 5.57 -1.68 -19.82
N GLU A 164 6.36 -2.74 -19.93
CA GLU A 164 7.80 -2.70 -19.66
C GLU A 164 8.59 -3.01 -20.94
N LEU A 165 9.64 -2.23 -21.23
CA LEU A 165 10.63 -2.52 -22.26
C LEU A 165 11.98 -2.77 -21.60
N ASP A 166 12.46 -3.99 -21.72
CA ASP A 166 13.81 -4.36 -21.26
C ASP A 166 14.86 -3.78 -22.21
N LEU A 167 15.78 -2.96 -21.67
CA LEU A 167 16.88 -2.34 -22.41
C LEU A 167 18.25 -2.96 -22.10
N THR A 168 18.28 -4.26 -21.71
CA THR A 168 19.56 -4.96 -21.49
C THR A 168 20.40 -5.04 -22.78
N PRO A 169 21.74 -5.11 -22.67
CA PRO A 169 22.65 -5.05 -23.84
C PRO A 169 22.42 -6.14 -24.90
N ASP A 170 21.86 -7.28 -24.55
CA ASP A 170 21.52 -8.35 -25.52
C ASP A 170 20.36 -7.95 -26.46
N GLN A 171 19.60 -6.90 -26.15
CA GLN A 171 18.53 -6.34 -26.97
C GLN A 171 19.00 -5.17 -27.86
N ALA A 172 20.31 -4.96 -28.02
CA ALA A 172 20.87 -3.91 -28.88
C ALA A 172 20.39 -4.01 -30.36
N GLY A 173 19.90 -5.18 -30.78
CA GLY A 173 19.20 -5.36 -32.06
C GLY A 173 17.84 -4.67 -32.13
N THR A 174 17.16 -4.48 -31.01
CA THR A 174 15.83 -3.88 -30.94
C THR A 174 15.90 -2.36 -31.10
N THR A 175 16.96 -1.70 -30.59
CA THR A 175 17.16 -0.26 -30.74
C THR A 175 17.36 0.13 -32.21
N ALA A 176 18.02 -0.74 -33.01
CA ALA A 176 18.16 -0.54 -34.44
C ALA A 176 16.81 -0.68 -35.19
N ALA A 177 15.94 -1.57 -34.74
CA ALA A 177 14.61 -1.77 -35.31
C ALA A 177 13.67 -0.58 -35.00
N ILE A 178 13.74 -0.03 -33.79
CA ILE A 178 12.97 1.18 -33.40
C ILE A 178 13.42 2.41 -34.23
N SER A 179 14.71 2.56 -34.43
CA SER A 179 15.26 3.67 -35.28
C SER A 179 14.83 3.51 -36.75
N ALA A 180 14.75 2.29 -37.27
CA ALA A 180 14.28 2.01 -38.62
C ALA A 180 12.77 2.24 -38.78
N ALA A 181 11.97 1.91 -37.79
CA ALA A 181 10.51 2.13 -37.78
C ALA A 181 10.14 3.63 -37.68
N ALA A 182 10.94 4.43 -36.97
CA ALA A 182 10.75 5.87 -36.85
C ALA A 182 11.16 6.65 -38.12
N SER A 183 11.85 6.00 -39.08
CA SER A 183 12.35 6.59 -40.32
C SER A 183 11.55 6.12 -41.56
N GLY A 184 10.41 5.49 -41.37
CA GLY A 184 9.49 5.07 -42.43
C GLY A 184 8.73 6.27 -43.06
N PRO A 185 8.30 6.16 -44.32
CA PRO A 185 7.87 7.27 -45.15
C PRO A 185 6.61 7.99 -44.66
#